data_9abfe1ede08c439fdd54847c8091b623
#
_entry.id   9abfe1ede08c439fdd54847c8091b623
#
_cell.length_a   1.000
_cell.length_b   1.000
_cell.length_c   1.000
_cell.angle_alpha   90.00
_cell.angle_beta   90.00
_cell.angle_gamma   90.00
#
_symmetry.space_group_name_H-M   'P 1'
#
loop_
_entity.id
_entity.type
_entity.pdbx_description
1 polymer ?
#
loop_
_entity_poly.entity_id
_entity_poly.type
_entity_poly.pdbx_seq_one_letter_code
_entity_poly.pdbx_strand_id
1 'polypeptide(L)'
;MKSATKTVASTFGVIVGLAGLEHGIGEILQGRVAPPGVMFESWPNSEVLRVMAGEPAMSLLPDLLLSGMLTVLLSLATIVWSVAFLGRQHAGSVLMLLSSLLLLVGGGFAPPLMGLIVGGAATRIRRPVKRWSRPDPGGSPPLLGRLWPYLLGASVLGYLALLPGIPLASLLVAIEDPAVVSYLALLSILCLILATVGALVSDSYRSGQALAGAGTSA
;
A
#
# COMPACT_ATOMS: atom_id res chain seq x y z
N MET A 1 -0.56 -16.33 17.41
CA MET A 1 -1.02 -14.90 17.34
C MET A 1 -0.79 -14.37 15.94
N LYS A 2 -1.70 -13.57 15.40
CA LYS A 2 -1.54 -12.94 14.07
C LYS A 2 -0.46 -11.83 14.14
N SER A 3 0.47 -11.79 13.19
CA SER A 3 1.50 -10.74 13.11
C SER A 3 0.86 -9.41 12.68
N ALA A 4 1.14 -8.34 13.42
CA ALA A 4 0.69 -6.99 13.10
C ALA A 4 1.23 -6.52 11.74
N THR A 5 2.53 -6.74 11.50
CA THR A 5 3.20 -6.42 10.23
C THR A 5 2.57 -7.16 9.05
N LYS A 6 2.20 -8.45 9.24
CA LYS A 6 1.51 -9.21 8.20
C LYS A 6 0.14 -8.61 7.90
N THR A 7 -0.61 -8.18 8.93
CA THR A 7 -1.92 -7.54 8.74
C THR A 7 -1.79 -6.26 7.91
N VAL A 8 -0.89 -5.35 8.30
CA VAL A 8 -0.65 -4.09 7.57
C VAL A 8 -0.25 -4.37 6.11
N ALA A 9 0.72 -5.26 5.90
CA ALA A 9 1.21 -5.58 4.56
C ALA A 9 0.17 -6.27 3.68
N SER A 10 -0.68 -7.15 4.25
CA SER A 10 -1.78 -7.78 3.51
C SER A 10 -2.84 -6.76 3.11
N THR A 11 -3.26 -5.91 4.05
CA THR A 11 -4.29 -4.88 3.79
C THR A 11 -3.84 -3.94 2.67
N PHE A 12 -2.64 -3.35 2.80
CA PHE A 12 -2.16 -2.41 1.78
C PHE A 12 -1.71 -3.08 0.49
N GLY A 13 -1.22 -4.30 0.53
CA GLY A 13 -0.95 -5.04 -0.70
C GLY A 13 -2.21 -5.32 -1.53
N VAL A 14 -3.34 -5.57 -0.87
CA VAL A 14 -4.65 -5.67 -1.55
C VAL A 14 -5.07 -4.31 -2.11
N ILE A 15 -4.96 -3.23 -1.34
CA ILE A 15 -5.28 -1.87 -1.79
C ILE A 15 -4.43 -1.48 -3.01
N VAL A 16 -3.13 -1.74 -2.97
CA VAL A 16 -2.21 -1.49 -4.10
C VAL A 16 -2.65 -2.25 -5.35
N GLY A 17 -3.02 -3.51 -5.19
CA GLY A 17 -3.52 -4.30 -6.33
C GLY A 17 -4.87 -3.80 -6.86
N LEU A 18 -5.80 -3.38 -5.98
CA LEU A 18 -7.08 -2.81 -6.41
C LEU A 18 -6.89 -1.49 -7.16
N ALA A 19 -6.03 -0.61 -6.65
CA ALA A 19 -5.70 0.63 -7.33
C ALA A 19 -5.00 0.38 -8.68
N GLY A 20 -4.08 -0.57 -8.75
CA GLY A 20 -3.47 -0.96 -10.02
C GLY A 20 -4.49 -1.53 -11.02
N LEU A 21 -5.52 -2.26 -10.58
CA LEU A 21 -6.60 -2.70 -11.45
C LEU A 21 -7.36 -1.51 -12.05
N GLU A 22 -7.66 -0.51 -11.22
CA GLU A 22 -8.33 0.73 -11.64
C GLU A 22 -7.51 1.44 -12.72
N HIS A 23 -6.22 1.69 -12.50
CA HIS A 23 -5.31 2.29 -13.47
C HIS A 23 -5.24 1.46 -14.77
N GLY A 24 -5.02 0.15 -14.66
CA GLY A 24 -4.91 -0.73 -15.82
C GLY A 24 -6.19 -0.77 -16.67
N ILE A 25 -7.37 -0.68 -16.05
CA ILE A 25 -8.64 -0.57 -16.78
C ILE A 25 -8.69 0.75 -17.55
N GLY A 26 -8.31 1.87 -16.92
CA GLY A 26 -8.26 3.18 -17.59
C GLY A 26 -7.35 3.18 -18.82
N GLU A 27 -6.18 2.54 -18.71
CA GLU A 27 -5.24 2.39 -19.82
C GLU A 27 -5.80 1.50 -20.96
N ILE A 28 -6.41 0.37 -20.63
CA ILE A 28 -7.06 -0.52 -21.62
C ILE A 28 -8.14 0.22 -22.40
N LEU A 29 -8.94 1.04 -21.74
CA LEU A 29 -10.02 1.80 -22.36
C LEU A 29 -9.50 2.88 -23.33
N GLN A 30 -8.28 3.37 -23.14
CA GLN A 30 -7.62 4.26 -24.10
C GLN A 30 -7.18 3.53 -25.39
N GLY A 31 -7.03 2.21 -25.36
CA GLY A 31 -6.74 1.38 -26.52
C GLY A 31 -5.28 1.40 -26.96
N ARG A 32 -5.04 1.07 -28.23
CA ARG A 32 -3.70 1.01 -28.84
C ARG A 32 -3.19 2.41 -29.18
N VAL A 33 -2.82 3.16 -28.18
CA VAL A 33 -2.28 4.50 -28.31
C VAL A 33 -0.94 4.57 -27.58
N ALA A 34 0.04 5.24 -28.17
CA ALA A 34 1.28 5.52 -27.47
C ALA A 34 1.02 6.54 -26.35
N PRO A 35 1.55 6.31 -25.14
CA PRO A 35 1.45 7.29 -24.07
C PRO A 35 2.15 8.60 -24.50
N PRO A 36 1.65 9.76 -24.09
CA PRO A 36 2.24 11.06 -24.46
C PRO A 36 3.65 11.28 -23.87
N GLY A 37 4.04 10.46 -22.93
CA GLY A 37 5.35 10.44 -22.27
C GLY A 37 5.45 9.33 -21.26
N VAL A 38 6.54 9.27 -20.50
CA VAL A 38 6.74 8.29 -19.43
C VAL A 38 5.66 8.42 -18.32
N MET A 39 5.22 9.66 -18.07
CA MET A 39 4.09 9.94 -17.19
C MET A 39 2.89 10.38 -18.01
N PHE A 40 1.73 9.86 -17.67
CA PHE A 40 0.47 10.11 -18.37
C PHE A 40 -0.70 9.96 -17.40
N GLU A 41 -1.91 10.27 -17.87
CA GLU A 41 -3.15 10.10 -17.12
C GLU A 41 -3.80 8.76 -17.47
N SER A 42 -4.11 7.94 -16.46
CA SER A 42 -4.83 6.68 -16.68
C SER A 42 -6.29 6.93 -17.10
N TRP A 43 -6.86 8.07 -16.68
CA TRP A 43 -8.23 8.48 -16.98
C TRP A 43 -8.27 9.89 -17.56
N PRO A 44 -7.72 10.11 -18.78
CA PRO A 44 -7.79 11.42 -19.42
C PRO A 44 -9.24 11.81 -19.66
N ASN A 45 -9.56 13.08 -19.48
CA ASN A 45 -10.89 13.65 -19.67
C ASN A 45 -11.99 13.12 -18.70
N SER A 46 -11.63 12.46 -17.61
CA SER A 46 -12.60 12.09 -16.58
C SER A 46 -12.95 13.30 -15.73
N GLU A 47 -14.22 13.74 -15.78
CA GLU A 47 -14.69 14.86 -14.96
C GLU A 47 -14.60 14.54 -13.46
N VAL A 48 -14.90 13.31 -13.07
CA VAL A 48 -14.88 12.87 -11.67
C VAL A 48 -13.48 12.70 -11.09
N LEU A 49 -12.46 12.47 -11.94
CA LEU A 49 -11.06 12.36 -11.55
C LEU A 49 -10.23 13.60 -11.88
N ARG A 50 -10.86 14.67 -12.38
CA ARG A 50 -10.18 15.91 -12.77
C ARG A 50 -9.39 16.53 -11.60
N VAL A 51 -9.97 16.56 -10.41
CA VAL A 51 -9.31 17.10 -9.21
C VAL A 51 -8.10 16.26 -8.78
N MET A 52 -8.02 15.00 -9.22
CA MET A 52 -6.92 14.07 -9.00
C MET A 52 -5.95 14.01 -10.22
N ALA A 53 -6.02 15.01 -11.11
CA ALA A 53 -5.23 15.07 -12.32
C ALA A 53 -5.32 13.81 -13.20
N GLY A 54 -6.52 13.24 -13.36
CA GLY A 54 -6.77 12.07 -14.20
C GLY A 54 -6.05 10.79 -13.75
N GLU A 55 -5.67 10.68 -12.48
CA GLU A 55 -4.90 9.56 -11.92
C GLU A 55 -3.55 9.35 -12.65
N PRO A 56 -2.50 10.07 -12.21
CA PRO A 56 -1.21 9.98 -12.88
C PRO A 56 -0.58 8.59 -12.74
N ALA A 57 -0.11 8.06 -13.85
CA ALA A 57 0.60 6.80 -13.94
C ALA A 57 1.94 6.95 -14.67
N MET A 58 2.80 5.96 -14.52
CA MET A 58 4.08 5.86 -15.21
C MET A 58 4.18 4.55 -15.94
N SER A 59 4.52 4.57 -17.23
CA SER A 59 4.81 3.36 -18.00
C SER A 59 6.03 3.54 -18.89
N LEU A 60 6.82 2.47 -18.98
CA LEU A 60 7.93 2.35 -19.94
C LEU A 60 7.49 1.64 -21.22
N LEU A 61 6.22 1.24 -21.31
CA LEU A 61 5.69 0.52 -22.46
C LEU A 61 5.21 1.50 -23.53
N PRO A 62 5.39 1.17 -24.82
CA PRO A 62 5.06 2.07 -25.93
C PRO A 62 3.57 2.10 -26.29
N ASP A 63 2.75 1.29 -25.64
CA ASP A 63 1.34 1.08 -25.99
C ASP A 63 0.50 0.95 -24.73
N LEU A 64 -0.55 1.79 -24.60
CA LEU A 64 -1.40 1.84 -23.40
C LEU A 64 -2.24 0.57 -23.21
N LEU A 65 -2.68 -0.07 -24.28
CA LEU A 65 -3.40 -1.35 -24.17
C LEU A 65 -2.51 -2.43 -23.57
N LEU A 66 -1.26 -2.54 -24.03
CA LEU A 66 -0.28 -3.48 -23.49
C LEU A 66 0.07 -3.15 -22.03
N SER A 67 0.29 -1.87 -21.74
CA SER A 67 0.52 -1.35 -20.40
C SER A 67 -0.60 -1.77 -19.45
N GLY A 68 -1.84 -1.45 -19.79
CA GLY A 68 -3.01 -1.77 -18.98
C GLY A 68 -3.24 -3.26 -18.77
N MET A 69 -3.04 -4.08 -19.81
CA MET A 69 -3.16 -5.55 -19.67
C MET A 69 -2.12 -6.10 -18.67
N LEU A 70 -0.86 -5.67 -18.76
CA LEU A 70 0.18 -6.07 -17.82
C LEU A 70 -0.08 -5.53 -16.41
N THR A 71 -0.56 -4.30 -16.31
CA THR A 71 -0.96 -3.70 -15.03
C THR A 71 -2.07 -4.51 -14.36
N VAL A 72 -3.11 -4.90 -15.08
CA VAL A 72 -4.18 -5.76 -14.55
C VAL A 72 -3.64 -7.11 -14.07
N LEU A 73 -2.79 -7.77 -14.85
CA LEU A 73 -2.21 -9.06 -14.48
C LEU A 73 -1.33 -8.95 -13.22
N LEU A 74 -0.45 -7.95 -13.16
CA LEU A 74 0.41 -7.71 -12.00
C LEU A 74 -0.40 -7.31 -10.77
N SER A 75 -1.47 -6.56 -10.94
CA SER A 75 -2.39 -6.16 -9.87
C SER A 75 -3.09 -7.38 -9.25
N LEU A 76 -3.62 -8.28 -10.07
CA LEU A 76 -4.19 -9.54 -9.60
C LEU A 76 -3.15 -10.40 -8.89
N ALA A 77 -1.93 -10.50 -9.44
CA ALA A 77 -0.83 -11.21 -8.78
C ALA A 77 -0.49 -10.58 -7.43
N THR A 78 -0.49 -9.24 -7.32
CA THR A 78 -0.23 -8.51 -6.08
C THR A 78 -1.31 -8.79 -5.03
N ILE A 79 -2.59 -8.81 -5.41
CA ILE A 79 -3.70 -9.17 -4.51
C ILE A 79 -3.53 -10.59 -3.99
N VAL A 80 -3.37 -11.55 -4.91
CA VAL A 80 -3.22 -12.98 -4.54
C VAL A 80 -2.01 -13.17 -3.64
N TRP A 81 -0.88 -12.53 -3.96
CA TRP A 81 0.33 -12.61 -3.14
C TRP A 81 0.11 -12.06 -1.74
N SER A 82 -0.55 -10.91 -1.64
CA SER A 82 -0.81 -10.22 -0.38
C SER A 82 -1.77 -10.98 0.54
N VAL A 83 -2.72 -11.73 -0.02
CA VAL A 83 -3.66 -12.54 0.77
C VAL A 83 -3.06 -13.89 1.13
N ALA A 84 -2.48 -14.61 0.17
CA ALA A 84 -2.14 -16.02 0.33
C ALA A 84 -0.69 -16.27 0.76
N PHE A 85 0.27 -15.41 0.38
CA PHE A 85 1.68 -15.77 0.42
C PHE A 85 2.57 -14.92 1.34
N LEU A 86 2.05 -13.91 2.05
CA LEU A 86 2.84 -13.05 2.95
C LEU A 86 3.47 -13.78 4.16
N GLY A 87 3.07 -15.01 4.44
CA GLY A 87 3.71 -15.85 5.45
C GLY A 87 4.93 -16.64 4.94
N ARG A 88 5.23 -16.61 3.63
CA ARG A 88 6.35 -17.38 3.04
C ARG A 88 7.69 -16.68 3.19
N GLN A 89 8.77 -17.42 2.97
CA GLN A 89 10.11 -16.85 2.86
C GLN A 89 10.17 -15.89 1.66
N HIS A 90 10.87 -14.77 1.80
CA HIS A 90 10.99 -13.71 0.79
C HIS A 90 9.66 -13.01 0.39
N ALA A 91 8.57 -13.21 1.15
CA ALA A 91 7.26 -12.65 0.80
C ALA A 91 7.28 -11.13 0.64
N GLY A 92 7.96 -10.42 1.52
CA GLY A 92 8.12 -8.96 1.42
C GLY A 92 8.90 -8.54 0.18
N SER A 93 9.98 -9.25 -0.17
CA SER A 93 10.77 -8.94 -1.37
C SER A 93 9.98 -9.15 -2.66
N VAL A 94 9.13 -10.19 -2.72
CA VAL A 94 8.24 -10.39 -3.88
C VAL A 94 7.18 -9.30 -3.95
N LEU A 95 6.61 -8.88 -2.82
CA LEU A 95 5.66 -7.76 -2.82
C LEU A 95 6.32 -6.45 -3.30
N MET A 96 7.57 -6.18 -2.88
CA MET A 96 8.35 -5.04 -3.39
C MET A 96 8.58 -5.15 -4.90
N LEU A 97 8.95 -6.35 -5.41
CA LEU A 97 9.15 -6.58 -6.84
C LEU A 97 7.86 -6.33 -7.62
N LEU A 98 6.73 -6.89 -7.19
CA LEU A 98 5.43 -6.68 -7.81
C LEU A 98 5.04 -5.19 -7.83
N SER A 99 5.26 -4.48 -6.71
CA SER A 99 5.02 -3.04 -6.62
C SER A 99 5.94 -2.24 -7.55
N SER A 100 7.23 -2.62 -7.66
CA SER A 100 8.15 -1.97 -8.59
C SER A 100 7.74 -2.19 -10.05
N LEU A 101 7.30 -3.40 -10.39
CA LEU A 101 6.81 -3.71 -11.73
C LEU A 101 5.52 -2.91 -12.03
N LEU A 102 4.57 -2.84 -11.09
CA LEU A 102 3.38 -2.02 -11.22
C LEU A 102 3.71 -0.55 -11.50
N LEU A 103 4.69 0.00 -10.77
CA LEU A 103 5.14 1.38 -10.99
C LEU A 103 5.63 1.61 -12.44
N LEU A 104 6.30 0.62 -13.02
CA LEU A 104 6.94 0.74 -14.33
C LEU A 104 6.00 0.43 -15.53
N VAL A 105 4.83 -0.16 -15.26
CA VAL A 105 3.92 -0.59 -16.33
C VAL A 105 2.55 0.09 -16.31
N GLY A 106 2.36 1.11 -15.46
CA GLY A 106 1.11 1.86 -15.46
C GLY A 106 0.24 1.70 -14.21
N GLY A 107 0.68 1.00 -13.19
CA GLY A 107 -0.11 0.75 -11.97
C GLY A 107 -0.29 1.96 -11.05
N GLY A 108 -0.29 3.17 -11.60
CA GLY A 108 -0.32 4.42 -10.87
C GLY A 108 1.04 4.82 -10.31
N PHE A 109 1.08 5.95 -9.61
CA PHE A 109 2.30 6.42 -8.95
C PHE A 109 2.27 6.15 -7.43
N ALA A 110 1.24 6.61 -6.74
CA ALA A 110 1.14 6.48 -5.28
C ALA A 110 0.94 5.03 -4.78
N PRO A 111 0.05 4.20 -5.39
CA PRO A 111 -0.19 2.84 -4.89
C PRO A 111 1.05 1.95 -4.87
N PRO A 112 1.88 1.86 -5.93
CA PRO A 112 3.11 1.08 -5.90
C PRO A 112 4.11 1.54 -4.84
N LEU A 113 4.22 2.85 -4.57
CA LEU A 113 5.08 3.36 -3.49
C LEU A 113 4.62 2.87 -2.11
N MET A 114 3.30 2.85 -1.86
CA MET A 114 2.75 2.23 -0.64
C MET A 114 3.11 0.74 -0.56
N GLY A 115 3.03 0.02 -1.67
CA GLY A 115 3.42 -1.39 -1.77
C GLY A 115 4.90 -1.63 -1.44
N LEU A 116 5.79 -0.74 -1.86
CA LEU A 116 7.21 -0.78 -1.50
C LEU A 116 7.42 -0.59 0.01
N ILE A 117 6.72 0.36 0.64
CA ILE A 117 6.80 0.60 2.09
C ILE A 117 6.38 -0.64 2.87
N VAL A 118 5.19 -1.18 2.58
CA VAL A 118 4.68 -2.34 3.33
C VAL A 118 5.41 -3.64 2.95
N GLY A 119 5.88 -3.77 1.73
CA GLY A 119 6.73 -4.87 1.27
C GLY A 119 8.07 -4.89 2.01
N GLY A 120 8.71 -3.73 2.17
CA GLY A 120 9.92 -3.56 2.96
C GLY A 120 9.71 -4.01 4.41
N ALA A 121 8.62 -3.59 5.04
CA ALA A 121 8.26 -4.04 6.39
C ALA A 121 7.99 -5.56 6.43
N ALA A 122 7.33 -6.10 5.42
CA ALA A 122 7.00 -7.53 5.34
C ALA A 122 8.25 -8.42 5.28
N THR A 123 9.41 -7.92 4.84
CA THR A 123 10.69 -8.65 4.92
C THR A 123 11.08 -8.98 6.36
N ARG A 124 10.52 -8.26 7.34
CA ARG A 124 10.80 -8.42 8.78
C ARG A 124 9.79 -9.30 9.52
N ILE A 125 8.74 -9.80 8.87
CA ILE A 125 7.71 -10.65 9.52
C ILE A 125 8.32 -11.85 10.25
N ARG A 126 9.37 -12.46 9.70
CA ARG A 126 10.07 -13.62 10.29
C ARG A 126 11.39 -13.26 11.00
N ARG A 127 11.78 -11.99 11.00
CA ARG A 127 13.04 -11.49 11.56
C ARG A 127 12.78 -10.21 12.35
N PRO A 128 12.32 -10.32 13.60
CA PRO A 128 12.01 -9.15 14.43
C PRO A 128 13.24 -8.26 14.59
N VAL A 129 13.00 -6.96 14.76
CA VAL A 129 14.06 -5.96 14.89
C VAL A 129 14.63 -6.04 16.30
N LYS A 130 15.88 -6.47 16.44
CA LYS A 130 16.55 -6.69 17.73
C LYS A 130 16.47 -5.50 18.69
N ARG A 131 16.53 -4.27 18.19
CA ARG A 131 16.44 -3.05 19.00
C ARG A 131 15.13 -2.95 19.79
N TRP A 132 14.03 -3.44 19.23
CA TRP A 132 12.69 -3.38 19.84
C TRP A 132 12.29 -4.69 20.53
N SER A 133 13.15 -5.72 20.46
CA SER A 133 12.92 -7.03 21.08
C SER A 133 13.53 -7.13 22.47
N ARG A 134 13.98 -6.03 23.07
CA ARG A 134 14.54 -6.05 24.44
C ARG A 134 13.42 -6.36 25.42
N PRO A 135 13.56 -7.41 26.25
CA PRO A 135 12.55 -7.73 27.26
C PRO A 135 12.53 -6.61 28.30
N ASP A 136 11.37 -6.07 28.55
CA ASP A 136 11.13 -5.20 29.71
C ASP A 136 10.13 -5.97 30.61
N PRO A 137 10.60 -6.64 31.69
CA PRO A 137 9.74 -7.41 32.57
C PRO A 137 8.65 -6.52 33.19
N GLY A 138 7.41 -6.73 32.79
CA GLY A 138 6.27 -5.94 33.23
C GLY A 138 6.01 -4.66 32.42
N GLY A 139 6.85 -4.35 31.43
CA GLY A 139 6.66 -3.20 30.54
C GLY A 139 5.51 -3.38 29.56
N SER A 140 4.92 -2.25 29.14
CA SER A 140 3.95 -2.19 28.04
C SER A 140 4.66 -1.93 26.72
N PRO A 141 4.10 -2.39 25.57
CA PRO A 141 4.67 -2.03 24.27
C PRO A 141 4.70 -0.51 24.13
N PRO A 142 5.72 0.05 23.44
CA PRO A 142 5.79 1.47 23.14
C PRO A 142 4.48 1.99 22.53
N LEU A 143 4.14 3.26 22.76
CA LEU A 143 2.88 3.87 22.34
C LEU A 143 2.55 3.57 20.86
N LEU A 144 3.53 3.73 19.97
CA LEU A 144 3.37 3.45 18.55
C LEU A 144 3.01 1.97 18.27
N GLY A 145 3.59 1.03 19.04
CA GLY A 145 3.26 -0.41 18.96
C GLY A 145 1.86 -0.74 19.46
N ARG A 146 1.18 0.18 20.14
CA ARG A 146 -0.23 0.05 20.58
C ARG A 146 -1.19 0.75 19.62
N LEU A 147 -0.75 1.83 18.99
CA LEU A 147 -1.57 2.67 18.11
C LEU A 147 -1.69 2.14 16.68
N TRP A 148 -0.85 1.17 16.26
CA TRP A 148 -0.83 0.70 14.87
C TRP A 148 -2.20 0.31 14.29
N PRO A 149 -3.16 -0.31 15.04
CA PRO A 149 -4.45 -0.68 14.44
C PRO A 149 -5.30 0.55 14.08
N TYR A 150 -5.24 1.59 14.92
CA TYR A 150 -5.95 2.85 14.68
C TYR A 150 -5.33 3.63 13.52
N LEU A 151 -4.02 3.65 13.44
CA LEU A 151 -3.28 4.27 12.34
C LEU A 151 -3.52 3.53 11.01
N LEU A 152 -3.60 2.19 11.05
CA LEU A 152 -3.99 1.39 9.90
C LEU A 152 -5.41 1.75 9.45
N GLY A 153 -6.37 1.78 10.39
CA GLY A 153 -7.74 2.17 10.12
C GLY A 153 -7.84 3.58 9.52
N ALA A 154 -7.14 4.55 10.09
CA ALA A 154 -7.09 5.93 9.58
C ALA A 154 -6.51 6.00 8.17
N SER A 155 -5.42 5.26 7.88
CA SER A 155 -4.82 5.22 6.55
C SER A 155 -5.73 4.57 5.52
N VAL A 156 -6.40 3.46 5.86
CA VAL A 156 -7.38 2.79 4.98
C VAL A 156 -8.56 3.70 4.70
N LEU A 157 -9.14 4.34 5.73
CA LEU A 157 -10.26 5.28 5.57
C LEU A 157 -9.85 6.49 4.73
N GLY A 158 -8.66 7.04 4.95
CA GLY A 158 -8.13 8.13 4.15
C GLY A 158 -7.94 7.75 2.69
N TYR A 159 -7.43 6.53 2.43
CA TYR A 159 -7.31 6.04 1.06
C TYR A 159 -8.69 5.81 0.40
N LEU A 160 -9.67 5.23 1.12
CA LEU A 160 -11.03 5.06 0.62
C LEU A 160 -11.76 6.41 0.44
N ALA A 161 -11.40 7.42 1.21
CA ALA A 161 -11.90 8.77 1.00
C ALA A 161 -11.31 9.41 -0.27
N LEU A 162 -10.06 9.08 -0.63
CA LEU A 162 -9.48 9.44 -1.93
C LEU A 162 -10.14 8.66 -3.06
N LEU A 163 -10.08 7.34 -3.01
CA LEU A 163 -10.63 6.42 -4.01
C LEU A 163 -11.46 5.34 -3.30
N PRO A 164 -12.76 5.28 -3.51
CA PRO A 164 -13.64 6.02 -4.43
C PRO A 164 -14.29 7.30 -3.86
N GLY A 165 -13.93 7.75 -2.65
CA GLY A 165 -14.67 8.80 -1.94
C GLY A 165 -14.77 10.12 -2.71
N ILE A 166 -13.65 10.70 -3.16
CA ILE A 166 -13.65 11.96 -3.91
C ILE A 166 -14.40 11.82 -5.25
N PRO A 167 -14.14 10.80 -6.10
CA PRO A 167 -14.91 10.60 -7.32
C PRO A 167 -16.42 10.51 -7.09
N LEU A 168 -16.87 9.79 -6.06
CA LEU A 168 -18.30 9.70 -5.73
C LEU A 168 -18.85 11.02 -5.19
N ALA A 169 -18.10 11.72 -4.36
CA ALA A 169 -18.52 13.02 -3.84
C ALA A 169 -18.59 14.08 -4.95
N SER A 170 -17.71 14.04 -5.94
CA SER A 170 -17.71 14.96 -7.07
C SER A 170 -18.93 14.83 -7.98
N LEU A 171 -19.64 13.71 -7.93
CA LEU A 171 -20.94 13.54 -8.61
C LEU A 171 -22.08 14.34 -7.95
N LEU A 172 -21.94 14.66 -6.67
CA LEU A 172 -22.97 15.33 -5.86
C LEU A 172 -22.62 16.80 -5.58
N VAL A 173 -21.34 17.06 -5.37
CA VAL A 173 -20.79 18.38 -5.02
C VAL A 173 -19.49 18.58 -5.77
N ALA A 174 -19.36 19.67 -6.52
CA ALA A 174 -18.12 19.98 -7.21
C ALA A 174 -16.97 20.18 -6.20
N ILE A 175 -16.02 19.24 -6.21
CA ILE A 175 -14.78 19.35 -5.45
C ILE A 175 -13.73 19.90 -6.42
N GLU A 176 -13.40 21.19 -6.28
CA GLU A 176 -12.51 21.89 -7.22
C GLU A 176 -11.11 22.15 -6.65
N ASP A 177 -10.95 22.05 -5.33
CA ASP A 177 -9.68 22.37 -4.67
C ASP A 177 -8.76 21.14 -4.60
N PRO A 178 -7.67 21.10 -5.40
CA PRO A 178 -6.68 20.01 -5.38
C PRO A 178 -5.95 19.90 -4.02
N ALA A 179 -5.98 20.94 -3.19
CA ALA A 179 -5.35 20.88 -1.87
C ALA A 179 -6.02 19.85 -0.97
N VAL A 180 -7.32 19.64 -1.10
CA VAL A 180 -8.07 18.60 -0.36
C VAL A 180 -7.50 17.21 -0.66
N VAL A 181 -7.29 16.91 -1.95
CA VAL A 181 -6.69 15.64 -2.40
C VAL A 181 -5.29 15.48 -1.82
N SER A 182 -4.47 16.54 -1.94
CA SER A 182 -3.08 16.51 -1.49
C SER A 182 -2.96 16.30 0.02
N TYR A 183 -3.74 17.01 0.83
CA TYR A 183 -3.74 16.84 2.29
C TYR A 183 -4.23 15.45 2.71
N LEU A 184 -5.29 14.95 2.09
CA LEU A 184 -5.84 13.63 2.39
C LEU A 184 -4.84 12.51 2.01
N ALA A 185 -4.17 12.64 0.86
CA ALA A 185 -3.12 11.73 0.43
C ALA A 185 -1.92 11.72 1.39
N LEU A 186 -1.41 12.91 1.74
CA LEU A 186 -0.29 13.04 2.68
C LEU A 186 -0.63 12.46 4.05
N LEU A 187 -1.81 12.75 4.58
CA LEU A 187 -2.27 12.22 5.86
C LEU A 187 -2.39 10.69 5.81
N SER A 188 -2.95 10.14 4.74
CA SER A 188 -3.11 8.70 4.54
C SER A 188 -1.74 7.98 4.48
N ILE A 189 -0.78 8.54 3.74
CA ILE A 189 0.58 8.02 3.63
C ILE A 189 1.31 8.12 4.99
N LEU A 190 1.18 9.24 5.70
CA LEU A 190 1.78 9.39 7.02
C LEU A 190 1.23 8.35 8.00
N CYS A 191 -0.09 8.17 8.04
CA CYS A 191 -0.73 7.14 8.86
C CYS A 191 -0.27 5.73 8.47
N LEU A 192 -0.08 5.44 7.17
CA LEU A 192 0.46 4.17 6.69
C LEU A 192 1.89 3.92 7.20
N ILE A 193 2.76 4.91 7.08
CA ILE A 193 4.15 4.80 7.57
C ILE A 193 4.16 4.54 9.07
N LEU A 194 3.39 5.32 9.85
CA LEU A 194 3.30 5.16 11.30
C LEU A 194 2.67 3.81 11.68
N ALA A 195 1.63 3.35 10.98
CA ALA A 195 1.02 2.03 11.18
C ALA A 195 2.03 0.90 10.91
N THR A 196 2.81 1.04 9.84
CA THR A 196 3.84 0.07 9.44
C THR A 196 4.95 -0.02 10.48
N VAL A 197 5.49 1.11 10.92
CA VAL A 197 6.50 1.14 11.99
C VAL A 197 5.93 0.62 13.30
N GLY A 198 4.72 1.03 13.67
CA GLY A 198 4.03 0.57 14.87
C GLY A 198 3.78 -0.94 14.88
N ALA A 199 3.41 -1.50 13.73
CA ALA A 199 3.25 -2.95 13.59
C ALA A 199 4.57 -3.70 13.76
N LEU A 200 5.67 -3.21 13.19
CA LEU A 200 7.01 -3.75 13.39
C LEU A 200 7.45 -3.70 14.85
N VAL A 201 7.20 -2.58 15.53
CA VAL A 201 7.48 -2.41 16.97
C VAL A 201 6.67 -3.41 17.79
N SER A 202 5.37 -3.54 17.51
CA SER A 202 4.46 -4.46 18.20
C SER A 202 4.90 -5.92 18.05
N ASP A 203 5.23 -6.38 16.84
CA ASP A 203 5.67 -7.76 16.61
C ASP A 203 7.05 -8.03 17.24
N SER A 204 7.98 -7.07 17.16
CA SER A 204 9.31 -7.21 17.75
C SER A 204 9.25 -7.28 19.28
N TYR A 205 8.43 -6.44 19.91
CA TYR A 205 8.23 -6.44 21.36
C TYR A 205 7.65 -7.79 21.81
N ARG A 206 6.60 -8.30 21.14
CA ARG A 206 6.01 -9.61 21.45
C ARG A 206 7.00 -10.76 21.32
N SER A 207 7.88 -10.71 20.33
CA SER A 207 8.93 -11.72 20.15
C SER A 207 9.94 -11.70 21.28
N GLY A 208 10.31 -10.51 21.79
CA GLY A 208 11.19 -10.36 22.95
C GLY A 208 10.58 -10.94 24.24
N GLN A 209 9.31 -10.68 24.49
CA GLN A 209 8.59 -11.22 25.66
C GLN A 209 8.51 -12.76 25.63
N ALA A 210 8.25 -13.36 24.46
CA ALA A 210 8.21 -14.80 24.31
C ALA A 210 9.56 -15.46 24.64
N LEU A 211 10.69 -14.84 24.27
CA LEU A 211 12.03 -15.32 24.59
C LEU A 211 12.34 -15.20 26.10
N ALA A 212 11.93 -14.11 26.74
CA ALA A 212 12.11 -13.91 28.18
C ALA A 212 11.33 -14.95 29.01
N GLY A 213 10.07 -15.20 28.64
CA GLY A 213 9.24 -16.21 29.33
C GLY A 213 9.76 -17.65 29.19
N ALA A 214 10.38 -17.99 28.06
CA ALA A 214 10.97 -19.31 27.87
C ALA A 214 12.25 -19.52 28.71
N GLY A 215 13.01 -18.45 28.99
CA GLY A 215 14.23 -18.51 29.81
C GLY A 215 13.99 -18.62 31.34
N THR A 216 12.77 -18.30 31.82
CA THR A 216 12.42 -18.38 33.25
C THR A 216 11.80 -19.73 33.65
N SER A 217 11.50 -20.60 32.68
CA SER A 217 10.88 -21.92 32.89
C SER A 217 11.90 -23.10 32.79
N ALA A 218 13.17 -22.81 32.57
CA ALA A 218 14.28 -23.77 32.54
C ALA A 218 15.16 -23.63 33.81
#